data_cc79d547a616d6b4f113dfdf97d0707e
#
_entry.id   cc79d547a616d6b4f113dfdf97d0707e
#
_cell.length_a   1.000
_cell.length_b   1.000
_cell.length_c   1.000
_cell.angle_alpha   90.00
_cell.angle_beta   90.00
_cell.angle_gamma   90.00
#
_symmetry.space_group_name_H-M   'P 1'
#
loop_
_entity.id
_entity.type
_entity.pdbx_description
1 polymer ?
#
loop_
_entity_poly.entity_id
_entity_poly.type
_entity_poly.pdbx_seq_one_letter_code
_entity_poly.pdbx_strand_id
1 'polypeptide(L)'
;VGGKKTNPEAVSWAAEFYKSAGKSPLVMKKEIPGFVATRLQEALWREALHMVSNGEATPADIDNALINGPAARMAVQGQCMAFHVACGEGGMATNLDQFGPALKLPWTRLKAPELTKDLRDKMVDGCAEMAGDQHFEKMAEDRDKKIVAVLNAIKSS
;
A
#
# COMPACT_ATOMS: atom_id res chain seq x y z
N VAL A 1 2.86 20.82 3.19
CA VAL A 1 4.10 20.78 2.40
C VAL A 1 5.07 21.78 2.98
N GLY A 2 6.25 21.31 3.35
CA GLY A 2 7.32 22.17 3.83
C GLY A 2 8.09 22.82 2.67
N GLY A 3 8.75 23.93 2.94
CA GLY A 3 9.71 24.58 2.04
C GLY A 3 11.11 24.61 2.68
N LYS A 4 12.09 25.11 1.92
CA LYS A 4 13.48 25.18 2.39
C LYS A 4 13.70 25.92 3.73
N LYS A 5 12.76 26.79 4.11
CA LYS A 5 12.80 27.59 5.34
C LYS A 5 11.78 27.13 6.40
N THR A 6 11.11 25.98 6.20
CA THR A 6 10.13 25.48 7.17
C THR A 6 10.85 25.00 8.43
N ASN A 7 10.47 25.54 9.56
CA ASN A 7 10.99 25.12 10.85
C ASN A 7 10.47 23.70 11.21
N PRO A 8 11.32 22.77 11.66
CA PRO A 8 10.88 21.44 12.11
C PRO A 8 9.78 21.47 13.19
N GLU A 9 9.79 22.44 14.08
CA GLU A 9 8.75 22.62 15.09
C GLU A 9 7.38 22.90 14.48
N ALA A 10 7.32 23.66 13.36
CA ALA A 10 6.08 23.91 12.63
C ALA A 10 5.53 22.63 12.00
N VAL A 11 6.40 21.72 11.56
CA VAL A 11 5.99 20.41 11.01
C VAL A 11 5.38 19.55 12.12
N SER A 12 6.04 19.49 13.28
CA SER A 12 5.54 18.73 14.44
C SER A 12 4.21 19.28 14.93
N TRP A 13 4.12 20.60 15.08
CA TRP A 13 2.88 21.26 15.46
C TRP A 13 1.74 20.97 14.48
N ALA A 14 2.00 21.08 13.17
CA ALA A 14 0.99 20.80 12.15
C ALA A 14 0.54 19.33 12.19
N ALA A 15 1.47 18.39 12.38
CA ALA A 15 1.13 16.98 12.53
C ALA A 15 0.19 16.73 13.71
N GLU A 16 0.50 17.30 14.88
CA GLU A 16 -0.35 17.17 16.07
C GLU A 16 -1.71 17.86 15.90
N PHE A 17 -1.73 19.04 15.29
CA PHE A 17 -2.98 19.74 14.96
C PHE A 17 -3.90 18.88 14.08
N TYR A 18 -3.37 18.29 12.98
CA TYR A 18 -4.18 17.45 12.12
C TYR A 18 -4.61 16.14 12.79
N LYS A 19 -3.78 15.56 13.67
CA LYS A 19 -4.20 14.40 14.47
C LYS A 19 -5.36 14.75 15.40
N SER A 20 -5.31 15.89 16.08
CA SER A 20 -6.41 16.35 16.95
C SER A 20 -7.71 16.58 16.19
N ALA A 21 -7.62 16.91 14.89
CA ALA A 21 -8.76 17.04 13.97
C ALA A 21 -9.21 15.70 13.33
N GLY A 22 -8.76 14.55 13.86
CA GLY A 22 -9.15 13.23 13.39
C GLY A 22 -8.51 12.82 12.06
N LYS A 23 -7.41 13.47 11.63
CA LYS A 23 -6.65 13.11 10.44
C LYS A 23 -5.47 12.20 10.78
N SER A 24 -4.95 11.49 9.77
CA SER A 24 -3.74 10.67 9.89
C SER A 24 -2.62 11.29 9.02
N PRO A 25 -1.89 12.29 9.52
CA PRO A 25 -0.83 12.93 8.77
C PRO A 25 0.38 12.02 8.63
N LEU A 26 0.93 11.94 7.42
CA LEU A 26 2.20 11.28 7.13
C LEU A 26 3.32 12.32 7.07
N VAL A 27 4.22 12.28 8.06
CA VAL A 27 5.44 13.09 8.05
C VAL A 27 6.54 12.29 7.37
N MET A 28 6.96 12.75 6.20
CA MET A 28 7.94 12.04 5.39
C MET A 28 9.37 12.29 5.86
N LYS A 29 10.20 11.25 5.92
CA LYS A 29 11.64 11.36 6.22
C LYS A 29 12.41 12.08 5.12
N LYS A 30 11.93 11.99 3.88
CA LYS A 30 12.51 12.62 2.70
C LYS A 30 11.39 13.07 1.77
N GLU A 31 11.43 14.30 1.34
CA GLU A 31 10.49 14.81 0.33
C GLU A 31 10.77 14.16 -1.02
N ILE A 32 9.72 13.69 -1.67
CA ILE A 32 9.78 13.07 -3.00
C ILE A 32 8.69 13.68 -3.89
N PRO A 33 8.94 13.83 -5.20
CA PRO A 33 7.92 14.31 -6.14
C PRO A 33 6.65 13.45 -6.08
N GLY A 34 5.48 14.09 -5.94
CA GLY A 34 4.18 13.42 -5.86
C GLY A 34 3.86 12.79 -4.50
N PHE A 35 4.74 12.88 -3.51
CA PHE A 35 4.58 12.27 -2.19
C PHE A 35 4.23 10.76 -2.27
N VAL A 36 3.87 10.13 -1.16
CA VAL A 36 3.62 8.67 -1.12
C VAL A 36 2.28 8.32 -1.77
N ALA A 37 1.19 8.94 -1.31
CA ALA A 37 -0.15 8.58 -1.76
C ALA A 37 -0.35 8.84 -3.26
N THR A 38 0.03 10.03 -3.75
CA THR A 38 -0.09 10.38 -5.16
C THR A 38 0.76 9.48 -6.06
N ARG A 39 1.97 9.11 -5.62
CA ARG A 39 2.81 8.18 -6.40
C ARG A 39 2.20 6.79 -6.55
N LEU A 40 1.58 6.28 -5.48
CA LEU A 40 0.90 4.98 -5.53
C LEU A 40 -0.35 5.04 -6.42
N GLN A 41 -1.14 6.11 -6.30
CA GLN A 41 -2.29 6.33 -7.17
C GLN A 41 -1.87 6.47 -8.64
N GLU A 42 -0.80 7.22 -8.91
CA GLU A 42 -0.26 7.40 -10.26
C GLU A 42 0.25 6.10 -10.89
N ALA A 43 0.79 5.19 -10.10
CA ALA A 43 1.20 3.87 -10.58
C ALA A 43 -0.01 3.06 -11.11
N LEU A 44 -1.10 3.04 -10.35
CA LEU A 44 -2.37 2.41 -10.78
C LEU A 44 -2.95 3.09 -12.01
N TRP A 45 -2.95 4.44 -12.05
CA TRP A 45 -3.47 5.21 -13.16
C TRP A 45 -2.71 4.96 -14.46
N ARG A 46 -1.37 4.91 -14.41
CA ARG A 46 -0.55 4.61 -15.60
C ARG A 46 -0.85 3.23 -16.16
N GLU A 47 -0.98 2.23 -15.31
CA GLU A 47 -1.32 0.88 -15.76
C GLU A 47 -2.72 0.83 -16.36
N ALA A 48 -3.70 1.51 -15.76
CA ALA A 48 -5.05 1.63 -16.31
C ALA A 48 -5.05 2.25 -17.71
N LEU A 49 -4.32 3.35 -17.92
CA LEU A 49 -4.18 3.98 -19.24
C LEU A 49 -3.57 3.04 -20.29
N HIS A 50 -2.57 2.23 -19.91
CA HIS A 50 -2.00 1.24 -20.80
C HIS A 50 -3.02 0.18 -21.19
N MET A 51 -3.76 -0.38 -20.26
CA MET A 51 -4.79 -1.39 -20.54
C MET A 51 -5.87 -0.86 -21.48
N VAL A 52 -6.35 0.35 -21.26
CA VAL A 52 -7.35 0.99 -22.14
C VAL A 52 -6.76 1.28 -23.53
N SER A 53 -5.58 1.86 -23.58
CA SER A 53 -4.89 2.18 -24.85
C SER A 53 -4.64 0.96 -25.73
N ASN A 54 -4.35 -0.18 -25.10
CA ASN A 54 -4.10 -1.43 -25.83
C ASN A 54 -5.37 -2.25 -26.11
N GLY A 55 -6.55 -1.78 -25.66
CA GLY A 55 -7.80 -2.53 -25.80
C GLY A 55 -7.88 -3.79 -24.94
N GLU A 56 -7.09 -3.88 -23.88
CA GLU A 56 -7.01 -5.03 -22.97
C GLU A 56 -8.17 -5.04 -21.96
N ALA A 57 -8.65 -3.85 -21.53
CA ALA A 57 -9.77 -3.68 -20.61
C ALA A 57 -10.45 -2.34 -20.83
N THR A 58 -11.74 -2.27 -20.51
CA THR A 58 -12.48 -1.01 -20.44
C THR A 58 -12.25 -0.31 -19.09
N PRO A 59 -12.52 1.01 -18.97
CA PRO A 59 -12.52 1.68 -17.67
C PRO A 59 -13.41 0.98 -16.64
N ALA A 60 -14.57 0.47 -17.05
CA ALA A 60 -15.50 -0.25 -16.18
C ALA A 60 -14.91 -1.59 -15.68
N ASP A 61 -14.21 -2.33 -16.53
CA ASP A 61 -13.54 -3.58 -16.14
C ASP A 61 -12.44 -3.31 -15.11
N ILE A 62 -11.67 -2.25 -15.31
CA ILE A 62 -10.58 -1.85 -14.41
C ILE A 62 -11.13 -1.46 -13.03
N ASP A 63 -12.15 -0.60 -12.99
CA ASP A 63 -12.78 -0.18 -11.75
C ASP A 63 -13.41 -1.37 -11.02
N ASN A 64 -14.13 -2.22 -11.74
CA ASN A 64 -14.73 -3.44 -11.17
C ASN A 64 -13.67 -4.38 -10.58
N ALA A 65 -12.57 -4.61 -11.28
CA ALA A 65 -11.47 -5.44 -10.81
C ALA A 65 -10.81 -4.87 -9.55
N LEU A 66 -10.60 -3.56 -9.51
CA LEU A 66 -10.00 -2.89 -8.35
C LEU A 66 -10.92 -2.92 -7.13
N ILE A 67 -12.18 -2.54 -7.27
CA ILE A 67 -13.15 -2.41 -6.17
C ILE A 67 -13.44 -3.79 -5.55
N ASN A 68 -13.67 -4.81 -6.38
CA ASN A 68 -14.01 -6.14 -5.90
C ASN A 68 -12.78 -7.03 -5.61
N GLY A 69 -11.58 -6.53 -5.89
CA GLY A 69 -10.32 -7.23 -5.67
C GLY A 69 -9.44 -6.56 -4.62
N PRO A 70 -8.33 -5.93 -5.03
CA PRO A 70 -7.31 -5.45 -4.11
C PRO A 70 -7.73 -4.26 -3.25
N ALA A 71 -8.61 -3.38 -3.73
CA ALA A 71 -8.95 -2.13 -3.04
C ALA A 71 -9.61 -2.38 -1.67
N ALA A 72 -10.47 -3.39 -1.55
CA ALA A 72 -11.09 -3.74 -0.28
C ALA A 72 -10.04 -4.11 0.79
N ARG A 73 -8.98 -4.84 0.40
CA ARG A 73 -7.87 -5.18 1.30
C ARG A 73 -7.02 -3.96 1.65
N MET A 74 -6.73 -3.14 0.64
CA MET A 74 -5.91 -1.93 0.80
C MET A 74 -6.55 -0.90 1.72
N ALA A 75 -7.88 -0.85 1.78
CA ALA A 75 -8.62 0.04 2.68
C ALA A 75 -8.39 -0.28 4.16
N VAL A 76 -8.06 -1.52 4.50
CA VAL A 76 -7.94 -1.97 5.90
C VAL A 76 -6.50 -2.24 6.34
N GLN A 77 -5.59 -2.60 5.43
CA GLN A 77 -4.20 -2.92 5.80
C GLN A 77 -3.14 -2.18 4.96
N GLY A 78 -3.50 -1.69 3.79
CA GLY A 78 -2.53 -1.25 2.79
C GLY A 78 -1.76 -2.41 2.15
N GLN A 79 -0.96 -2.10 1.14
CA GLN A 79 -0.32 -3.10 0.28
C GLN A 79 0.74 -3.94 1.00
N CYS A 80 1.60 -3.30 1.80
CA CYS A 80 2.72 -4.01 2.46
C CYS A 80 2.20 -5.03 3.49
N MET A 81 1.27 -4.61 4.34
CA MET A 81 0.71 -5.52 5.36
C MET A 81 -0.18 -6.59 4.75
N ALA A 82 -0.91 -6.30 3.67
CA ALA A 82 -1.68 -7.32 2.97
C ALA A 82 -0.80 -8.46 2.46
N PHE A 83 0.37 -8.16 1.93
CA PHE A 83 1.33 -9.16 1.47
C PHE A 83 2.06 -9.87 2.62
N HIS A 84 2.40 -9.13 3.69
CA HIS A 84 2.99 -9.72 4.89
C HIS A 84 2.06 -10.78 5.50
N VAL A 85 0.80 -10.43 5.73
CA VAL A 85 -0.19 -11.33 6.35
C VAL A 85 -0.58 -12.50 5.43
N ALA A 86 -0.58 -12.31 4.11
CA ALA A 86 -0.92 -13.36 3.15
C ALA A 86 0.04 -14.57 3.19
N CYS A 87 1.27 -14.36 3.66
CA CYS A 87 2.30 -15.41 3.75
C CYS A 87 2.41 -16.07 5.15
N GLY A 88 1.44 -15.83 6.04
CA GLY A 88 1.40 -16.44 7.37
C GLY A 88 2.63 -16.09 8.21
N GLU A 89 3.15 -17.07 8.96
CA GLU A 89 4.32 -16.89 9.85
C GLU A 89 5.60 -16.45 9.12
N GLY A 90 5.76 -16.83 7.86
CA GLY A 90 6.90 -16.42 7.05
C GLY A 90 6.86 -14.96 6.62
N GLY A 91 5.69 -14.32 6.68
CA GLY A 91 5.49 -12.88 6.48
C GLY A 91 6.09 -12.34 5.18
N MET A 92 6.62 -11.12 5.24
CA MET A 92 7.21 -10.44 4.09
C MET A 92 8.46 -11.16 3.55
N ALA A 93 9.22 -11.85 4.40
CA ALA A 93 10.38 -12.63 3.93
C ALA A 93 9.95 -13.69 2.92
N THR A 94 8.96 -14.51 3.29
CA THR A 94 8.38 -15.53 2.40
C THR A 94 7.76 -14.91 1.16
N ASN A 95 7.05 -13.79 1.28
CA ASN A 95 6.49 -13.09 0.12
C ASN A 95 7.57 -12.73 -0.90
N LEU A 96 8.66 -12.11 -0.46
CA LEU A 96 9.75 -11.70 -1.34
C LEU A 96 10.49 -12.88 -1.97
N ASP A 97 10.65 -13.98 -1.23
CA ASP A 97 11.30 -15.19 -1.74
C ASP A 97 10.45 -15.91 -2.79
N GLN A 98 9.15 -16.04 -2.56
CA GLN A 98 8.23 -16.73 -3.47
C GLN A 98 7.84 -15.89 -4.70
N PHE A 99 7.50 -14.63 -4.49
CA PHE A 99 6.97 -13.74 -5.53
C PHE A 99 8.00 -12.76 -6.11
N GLY A 100 9.18 -12.61 -5.48
CA GLY A 100 10.25 -11.80 -6.02
C GLY A 100 10.63 -12.13 -7.46
N PRO A 101 10.74 -13.40 -7.88
CA PRO A 101 10.98 -13.77 -9.28
C PRO A 101 9.91 -13.25 -10.25
N ALA A 102 8.65 -13.13 -9.81
CA ALA A 102 7.55 -12.63 -10.63
C ALA A 102 7.68 -11.14 -10.98
N LEU A 103 8.48 -10.36 -10.23
CA LEU A 103 8.76 -8.97 -10.56
C LEU A 103 9.49 -8.78 -11.91
N LYS A 104 10.08 -9.85 -12.44
CA LYS A 104 10.71 -9.87 -13.77
C LYS A 104 9.74 -10.17 -14.91
N LEU A 105 8.51 -10.58 -14.57
CA LEU A 105 7.48 -10.89 -15.56
C LEU A 105 6.82 -9.60 -16.08
N PRO A 106 6.35 -9.56 -17.32
CA PRO A 106 5.76 -8.39 -17.93
C PRO A 106 4.29 -8.19 -17.51
N TRP A 107 3.99 -8.29 -16.22
CA TRP A 107 2.63 -8.15 -15.70
C TRP A 107 2.20 -6.67 -15.55
N THR A 108 3.18 -5.76 -15.48
CA THR A 108 2.93 -4.32 -15.50
C THR A 108 3.92 -3.63 -16.41
N ARG A 109 3.62 -2.39 -16.83
CA ARG A 109 4.52 -1.56 -17.63
C ARG A 109 5.43 -0.69 -16.78
N LEU A 110 5.32 -0.80 -15.46
CA LEU A 110 6.25 -0.16 -14.53
C LEU A 110 7.54 -0.99 -14.43
N LYS A 111 8.69 -0.32 -14.58
CA LYS A 111 9.98 -0.98 -14.35
C LYS A 111 10.12 -1.31 -12.87
N ALA A 112 10.18 -2.60 -12.53
CA ALA A 112 10.43 -3.05 -11.17
C ALA A 112 11.87 -2.68 -10.73
N PRO A 113 12.09 -2.32 -9.45
CA PRO A 113 13.42 -2.18 -8.89
C PRO A 113 14.11 -3.56 -8.78
N GLU A 114 15.43 -3.55 -8.75
CA GLU A 114 16.18 -4.75 -8.37
C GLU A 114 15.91 -5.09 -6.89
N LEU A 115 15.59 -6.36 -6.62
CA LEU A 115 15.36 -6.85 -5.25
C LEU A 115 16.71 -7.13 -4.58
N THR A 116 17.41 -6.06 -4.18
CA THR A 116 18.67 -6.16 -3.46
C THR A 116 18.45 -6.65 -2.02
N LYS A 117 19.52 -7.16 -1.38
CA LYS A 117 19.46 -7.54 0.04
C LYS A 117 19.00 -6.36 0.92
N ASP A 118 19.50 -5.15 0.68
CA ASP A 118 19.10 -3.95 1.41
C ASP A 118 17.60 -3.65 1.26
N LEU A 119 17.05 -3.75 0.04
CA LEU A 119 15.62 -3.56 -0.20
C LEU A 119 14.79 -4.63 0.53
N ARG A 120 15.22 -5.89 0.45
CA ARG A 120 14.57 -7.01 1.15
C ARG A 120 14.54 -6.79 2.66
N ASP A 121 15.67 -6.48 3.27
CA ASP A 121 15.79 -6.25 4.71
C ASP A 121 14.87 -5.08 5.14
N LYS A 122 14.88 -3.97 4.44
CA LYS A 122 13.99 -2.83 4.71
C LYS A 122 12.50 -3.18 4.65
N MET A 123 12.09 -4.03 3.71
CA MET A 123 10.70 -4.48 3.61
C MET A 123 10.33 -5.44 4.75
N VAL A 124 11.19 -6.41 5.05
CA VAL A 124 10.96 -7.38 6.14
C VAL A 124 10.90 -6.68 7.50
N ASP A 125 11.91 -5.86 7.81
CA ASP A 125 12.01 -5.18 9.10
C ASP A 125 10.85 -4.18 9.29
N GLY A 126 10.53 -3.40 8.25
CA GLY A 126 9.42 -2.45 8.31
C GLY A 126 8.05 -3.13 8.47
N CYS A 127 7.82 -4.27 7.84
CA CYS A 127 6.57 -5.04 8.04
C CYS A 127 6.53 -5.71 9.41
N ALA A 128 7.64 -6.20 9.92
CA ALA A 128 7.73 -6.74 11.26
C ALA A 128 7.47 -5.66 12.33
N GLU A 129 8.04 -4.47 12.17
CA GLU A 129 7.76 -3.33 13.05
C GLU A 129 6.27 -2.96 13.04
N MET A 130 5.61 -2.94 11.87
CA MET A 130 4.17 -2.67 11.76
C MET A 130 3.30 -3.74 12.42
N ALA A 131 3.71 -5.01 12.32
CA ALA A 131 3.00 -6.14 12.94
C ALA A 131 3.15 -6.12 14.47
N GLY A 132 4.29 -5.64 14.99
CA GLY A 132 4.61 -5.67 16.41
C GLY A 132 4.58 -7.11 16.96
N ASP A 133 4.04 -7.28 18.16
CA ASP A 133 3.89 -8.59 18.81
C ASP A 133 2.62 -9.35 18.39
N GLN A 134 1.89 -8.87 17.39
CA GLN A 134 0.66 -9.52 16.96
C GLN A 134 0.96 -10.79 16.16
N HIS A 135 0.30 -11.88 16.57
CA HIS A 135 0.35 -13.13 15.81
C HIS A 135 -0.39 -12.96 14.48
N PHE A 136 0.14 -13.61 13.42
CA PHE A 136 -0.41 -13.44 12.06
C PHE A 136 -1.89 -13.83 11.94
N GLU A 137 -2.34 -14.87 12.68
CA GLU A 137 -3.74 -15.29 12.71
C GLU A 137 -4.66 -14.18 13.21
N LYS A 138 -4.26 -13.48 14.26
CA LYS A 138 -5.02 -12.35 14.80
C LYS A 138 -5.11 -11.20 13.81
N MET A 139 -4.00 -10.86 13.15
CA MET A 139 -3.99 -9.84 12.08
C MET A 139 -4.89 -10.23 10.91
N ALA A 140 -4.88 -11.51 10.52
CA ALA A 140 -5.72 -12.02 9.46
C ALA A 140 -7.21 -11.93 9.82
N GLU A 141 -7.61 -12.35 11.03
CA GLU A 141 -8.99 -12.23 11.51
C GLU A 141 -9.48 -10.77 11.53
N ASP A 142 -8.67 -9.87 12.04
CA ASP A 142 -9.03 -8.45 12.14
C ASP A 142 -9.15 -7.80 10.75
N ARG A 143 -8.27 -8.17 9.82
CA ARG A 143 -8.39 -7.81 8.41
C ARG A 143 -9.70 -8.30 7.82
N ASP A 144 -10.01 -9.58 7.97
CA ASP A 144 -11.18 -10.19 7.35
C ASP A 144 -12.49 -9.58 7.87
N LYS A 145 -12.58 -9.32 9.18
CA LYS A 145 -13.72 -8.58 9.77
C LYS A 145 -13.90 -7.19 9.14
N LYS A 146 -12.80 -6.44 8.98
CA LYS A 146 -12.83 -5.11 8.36
C LYS A 146 -13.18 -5.15 6.88
N ILE A 147 -12.65 -6.14 6.13
CA ILE A 147 -13.01 -6.34 4.72
C ILE A 147 -14.50 -6.63 4.57
N VAL A 148 -15.05 -7.53 5.39
CA VAL A 148 -16.50 -7.84 5.38
C VAL A 148 -17.32 -6.59 5.68
N ALA A 149 -16.92 -5.78 6.65
CA ALA A 149 -17.60 -4.53 6.97
C ALA A 149 -17.57 -3.53 5.79
N VAL A 150 -16.42 -3.35 5.13
CA VAL A 150 -16.29 -2.51 3.94
C VAL A 150 -17.16 -3.02 2.79
N LEU A 151 -17.13 -4.34 2.51
CA LEU A 151 -17.93 -4.94 1.45
C LEU A 151 -19.42 -4.82 1.73
N ASN A 152 -19.85 -4.97 2.99
CA ASN A 152 -21.25 -4.78 3.38
C ASN A 152 -21.67 -3.31 3.21
N ALA A 153 -20.82 -2.36 3.59
CA ALA A 153 -21.07 -0.94 3.37
C ALA A 153 -21.24 -0.59 1.88
N ILE A 154 -20.39 -1.17 1.01
CA ILE A 154 -20.49 -0.97 -0.44
C ILE A 154 -21.81 -1.55 -1.01
N LYS A 155 -22.25 -2.73 -0.51
CA LYS A 155 -23.49 -3.40 -1.00
C LYS A 155 -24.77 -2.73 -0.52
N SER A 156 -24.72 -2.03 0.61
CA SER A 156 -25.90 -1.36 1.20
C SER A 156 -26.08 0.08 0.69
N SER A 157 -25.19 0.54 -0.16
CA SER A 157 -25.24 1.84 -0.86
C SER A 157 -25.92 1.70 -2.21
#